data_8b3d3c680ba510fd32505649d13eb8b7
#
_entry.id   8b3d3c680ba510fd32505649d13eb8b7
#
_cell.length_a   1.000
_cell.length_b   1.000
_cell.length_c   1.000
_cell.angle_alpha   90.00
_cell.angle_beta   90.00
_cell.angle_gamma   90.00
#
_symmetry.space_group_name_H-M   'P 1'
#
loop_
_entity.id
_entity.type
_entity.pdbx_description
1 polymer ?
#
loop_
_entity_poly.entity_id
_entity_poly.type
_entity_poly.pdbx_seq_one_letter_code
_entity_poly.pdbx_strand_id
1 'polypeptide(L)'
;MTMIKIDQYFEPASWQKFTKAAEGRETPFLVVDLSRIETKYHEMVSLFPNAKLHYAMKASPAVEVINLLANLGSNFDCASIYELDRVLGCGVDPSRISYGNTIKKAEHVKYAFEKGIDLYATDSEADLKNIAKHAPGSKIFVRILVQGSETAEWPLSRKFGCHPNMAIDLLVQARELGLVPYGISFHVGSQQKDVAAWDDALSKVKYMFDWMKNEEGIKLQMINLGGGFPTNYISEVNPIKVYAEEITSYLTDDYNDDEMPEIILEPGRSLVGGSGVLVSDVVLISRKSDTDLTRWVYTDVGLFQGLIETLGEAIKYPVYTPKMETSTSEGTVVLAGPTCDSTDIMYEEAGYQLPEELEIGDKIYWLTTGAYTNSYSSVEFNGFPPLEVVYID
;
A
#
# COMPACT_ATOMS: atom_id res chain seq x y z
N MET A 1 20.67 16.31 2.00
CA MET A 1 20.39 14.85 1.90
C MET A 1 21.55 14.22 1.14
N THR A 2 22.09 13.08 1.57
CA THR A 2 23.26 12.46 0.90
C THR A 2 22.86 11.94 -0.49
N MET A 3 23.80 11.97 -1.46
CA MET A 3 23.59 11.39 -2.82
C MET A 3 23.02 9.98 -2.76
N ILE A 4 21.94 9.76 -3.51
CA ILE A 4 21.32 8.43 -3.68
C ILE A 4 22.25 7.57 -4.53
N LYS A 5 22.54 6.37 -4.06
CA LYS A 5 23.28 5.35 -4.83
C LYS A 5 22.29 4.27 -5.28
N ILE A 6 22.33 3.93 -6.55
CA ILE A 6 21.41 2.94 -7.15
C ILE A 6 21.52 1.58 -6.49
N ASP A 7 22.72 1.15 -6.11
CA ASP A 7 22.99 -0.14 -5.47
C ASP A 7 22.31 -0.33 -4.09
N GLN A 8 21.83 0.76 -3.47
CA GLN A 8 21.01 0.70 -2.26
C GLN A 8 19.58 0.22 -2.54
N TYR A 9 19.10 0.35 -3.77
CA TYR A 9 17.70 0.06 -4.16
C TYR A 9 17.59 -1.05 -5.20
N PHE A 10 18.57 -1.17 -6.10
CA PHE A 10 18.54 -2.10 -7.23
C PHE A 10 19.89 -2.75 -7.44
N GLU A 11 19.86 -4.09 -7.60
CA GLU A 11 21.01 -4.81 -8.14
C GLU A 11 21.33 -4.32 -9.56
N PRO A 12 22.61 -4.34 -9.99
CA PRO A 12 23.00 -3.82 -11.29
C PRO A 12 22.21 -4.39 -12.47
N ALA A 13 21.92 -5.71 -12.44
CA ALA A 13 21.14 -6.36 -13.50
C ALA A 13 19.68 -5.86 -13.53
N SER A 14 19.07 -5.64 -12.38
CA SER A 14 17.72 -5.07 -12.27
C SER A 14 17.71 -3.62 -12.77
N TRP A 15 18.67 -2.81 -12.35
CA TRP A 15 18.79 -1.43 -12.80
C TRP A 15 18.95 -1.33 -14.33
N GLN A 16 19.74 -2.23 -14.93
CA GLN A 16 19.89 -2.29 -16.39
C GLN A 16 18.56 -2.57 -17.12
N LYS A 17 17.65 -3.36 -16.55
CA LYS A 17 16.32 -3.57 -17.14
C LYS A 17 15.52 -2.25 -17.17
N PHE A 18 15.54 -1.47 -16.07
CA PHE A 18 14.85 -0.18 -16.00
C PHE A 18 15.40 0.83 -17.00
N THR A 19 16.72 0.99 -17.07
CA THR A 19 17.36 1.92 -18.02
C THR A 19 17.11 1.53 -19.48
N LYS A 20 17.18 0.25 -19.80
CA LYS A 20 16.84 -0.27 -21.13
C LYS A 20 15.38 -0.05 -21.49
N ALA A 21 14.45 -0.25 -20.55
CA ALA A 21 13.04 0.03 -20.78
C ALA A 21 12.76 1.53 -21.00
N ALA A 22 13.63 2.39 -20.47
CA ALA A 22 13.53 3.85 -20.62
C ALA A 22 14.11 4.37 -21.93
N GLU A 23 14.92 3.58 -22.65
CA GLU A 23 15.55 4.02 -23.90
C GLU A 23 14.52 4.34 -24.99
N GLY A 24 14.62 5.55 -25.54
CA GLY A 24 13.80 5.99 -26.69
C GLY A 24 12.32 6.23 -26.36
N ARG A 25 11.93 6.21 -25.09
CA ARG A 25 10.56 6.55 -24.67
C ARG A 25 10.42 8.02 -24.31
N GLU A 26 9.27 8.58 -24.67
CA GLU A 26 8.85 9.91 -24.24
C GLU A 26 8.38 9.83 -22.77
N THR A 27 8.82 10.77 -21.94
CA THR A 27 8.42 10.88 -20.53
C THR A 27 7.09 11.66 -20.40
N PRO A 28 6.37 11.55 -19.27
CA PRO A 28 6.66 10.67 -18.12
C PRO A 28 6.07 9.27 -18.30
N PHE A 29 6.70 8.27 -17.71
CA PHE A 29 6.16 6.90 -17.65
C PHE A 29 6.69 6.14 -16.41
N LEU A 30 5.93 5.13 -15.97
CA LEU A 30 6.29 4.22 -14.89
C LEU A 30 6.75 2.88 -15.46
N VAL A 31 7.92 2.41 -15.07
CA VAL A 31 8.37 1.04 -15.33
C VAL A 31 8.16 0.19 -14.08
N VAL A 32 7.53 -0.96 -14.23
CA VAL A 32 7.31 -1.93 -13.16
C VAL A 32 7.96 -3.26 -13.50
N ASP A 33 8.91 -3.69 -12.67
CA ASP A 33 9.58 -5.01 -12.79
C ASP A 33 8.75 -6.06 -12.01
N LEU A 34 8.07 -6.94 -12.74
CA LEU A 34 7.22 -7.98 -12.17
C LEU A 34 8.04 -9.03 -11.39
N SER A 35 9.28 -9.31 -11.80
CA SER A 35 10.13 -10.29 -11.12
C SER A 35 10.49 -9.86 -9.68
N ARG A 36 10.52 -8.57 -9.41
CA ARG A 36 10.73 -8.03 -8.06
C ARG A 36 9.49 -8.24 -7.17
N ILE A 37 8.29 -8.16 -7.75
CA ILE A 37 7.04 -8.46 -7.04
C ILE A 37 7.01 -9.93 -6.66
N GLU A 38 7.35 -10.82 -7.59
CA GLU A 38 7.45 -12.27 -7.35
C GLU A 38 8.43 -12.59 -6.22
N THR A 39 9.65 -12.01 -6.28
CA THR A 39 10.67 -12.17 -5.24
C THR A 39 10.15 -11.74 -3.87
N LYS A 40 9.50 -10.58 -3.80
CA LYS A 40 8.97 -10.04 -2.55
C LYS A 40 7.78 -10.85 -2.02
N TYR A 41 6.94 -11.39 -2.90
CA TYR A 41 5.87 -12.29 -2.53
C TYR A 41 6.41 -13.58 -1.87
N HIS A 42 7.40 -14.22 -2.48
CA HIS A 42 8.03 -15.41 -1.93
C HIS A 42 8.74 -15.13 -0.60
N GLU A 43 9.39 -13.99 -0.46
CA GLU A 43 9.98 -13.57 0.82
C GLU A 43 8.90 -13.50 1.91
N MET A 44 7.78 -12.83 1.65
CA MET A 44 6.71 -12.72 2.65
C MET A 44 6.08 -14.07 3.00
N VAL A 45 5.81 -14.92 2.00
CA VAL A 45 5.27 -16.27 2.25
C VAL A 45 6.23 -17.10 3.09
N SER A 46 7.54 -17.00 2.85
CA SER A 46 8.54 -17.75 3.63
C SER A 46 8.66 -17.27 5.08
N LEU A 47 8.47 -15.96 5.31
CA LEU A 47 8.56 -15.35 6.64
C LEU A 47 7.28 -15.52 7.47
N PHE A 48 6.12 -15.67 6.81
CA PHE A 48 4.82 -15.87 7.44
C PHE A 48 4.15 -17.17 6.92
N PRO A 49 4.74 -18.35 7.21
CA PRO A 49 4.31 -19.61 6.59
C PRO A 49 2.87 -20.03 6.94
N ASN A 50 2.34 -19.54 8.06
CA ASN A 50 0.99 -19.84 8.54
C ASN A 50 -0.04 -18.74 8.21
N ALA A 51 0.38 -17.68 7.50
CA ALA A 51 -0.52 -16.60 7.13
C ALA A 51 -0.96 -16.67 5.67
N LYS A 52 -2.19 -16.23 5.40
CA LYS A 52 -2.69 -16.01 4.05
C LYS A 52 -2.41 -14.56 3.64
N LEU A 53 -1.75 -14.38 2.50
CA LEU A 53 -1.55 -13.05 1.94
C LEU A 53 -2.78 -12.67 1.11
N HIS A 54 -3.46 -11.61 1.49
CA HIS A 54 -4.52 -10.95 0.74
C HIS A 54 -3.94 -9.66 0.15
N TYR A 55 -3.51 -9.71 -1.10
CA TYR A 55 -2.93 -8.54 -1.74
C TYR A 55 -3.90 -7.36 -1.74
N ALA A 56 -3.48 -6.23 -1.16
CA ALA A 56 -4.27 -4.99 -1.13
C ALA A 56 -4.26 -4.32 -2.52
N MET A 57 -5.29 -4.58 -3.29
CA MET A 57 -5.45 -4.17 -4.69
C MET A 57 -5.19 -2.69 -4.96
N LYS A 58 -5.58 -1.83 -4.01
CA LYS A 58 -5.42 -0.37 -4.11
C LYS A 58 -3.99 0.10 -4.36
N ALA A 59 -2.99 -0.70 -3.97
CA ALA A 59 -1.58 -0.33 -4.13
C ALA A 59 -1.16 -0.32 -5.61
N SER A 60 -1.55 -1.33 -6.38
CA SER A 60 -1.38 -1.40 -7.84
C SER A 60 -2.40 -2.38 -8.42
N PRO A 61 -3.53 -1.90 -8.98
CA PRO A 61 -4.63 -2.74 -9.48
C PRO A 61 -4.41 -3.18 -10.94
N ALA A 62 -3.18 -3.24 -11.42
CA ALA A 62 -2.85 -3.63 -12.79
C ALA A 62 -3.12 -5.12 -13.02
N VAL A 63 -3.65 -5.47 -14.20
CA VAL A 63 -3.98 -6.85 -14.58
C VAL A 63 -2.73 -7.73 -14.57
N GLU A 64 -1.59 -7.19 -14.95
CA GLU A 64 -0.29 -7.87 -14.95
C GLU A 64 0.12 -8.29 -13.54
N VAL A 65 -0.05 -7.39 -12.56
CA VAL A 65 0.25 -7.67 -11.14
C VAL A 65 -0.74 -8.67 -10.56
N ILE A 66 -2.04 -8.54 -10.88
CA ILE A 66 -3.07 -9.47 -10.42
C ILE A 66 -2.79 -10.88 -10.95
N ASN A 67 -2.53 -11.02 -12.25
CA ASN A 67 -2.24 -12.32 -12.87
C ASN A 67 -1.00 -12.97 -12.26
N LEU A 68 0.08 -12.20 -12.06
CA LEU A 68 1.27 -12.70 -11.40
C LEU A 68 0.94 -13.25 -10.01
N LEU A 69 0.34 -12.43 -9.15
CA LEU A 69 0.04 -12.80 -7.75
C LEU A 69 -1.01 -13.92 -7.67
N ALA A 70 -1.99 -13.95 -8.58
CA ALA A 70 -2.98 -15.03 -8.67
C ALA A 70 -2.32 -16.37 -8.97
N ASN A 71 -1.36 -16.40 -9.92
CA ASN A 71 -0.60 -17.59 -10.28
C ASN A 71 0.33 -18.06 -9.16
N LEU A 72 0.85 -17.15 -8.35
CA LEU A 72 1.67 -17.45 -7.17
C LEU A 72 0.83 -17.94 -5.96
N GLY A 73 -0.50 -17.90 -6.05
CA GLY A 73 -1.40 -18.38 -5.00
C GLY A 73 -1.88 -17.32 -4.01
N SER A 74 -1.64 -16.03 -4.25
CA SER A 74 -2.14 -14.93 -3.40
C SER A 74 -3.66 -14.90 -3.35
N ASN A 75 -4.20 -14.50 -2.20
CA ASN A 75 -5.57 -14.01 -2.08
C ASN A 75 -5.58 -12.49 -2.32
N PHE A 76 -6.79 -11.88 -2.33
CA PHE A 76 -6.94 -10.47 -2.68
C PHE A 76 -7.90 -9.77 -1.71
N ASP A 77 -7.49 -8.58 -1.25
CA ASP A 77 -8.37 -7.65 -0.55
C ASP A 77 -8.87 -6.59 -1.53
N CYS A 78 -10.20 -6.61 -1.78
CA CYS A 78 -10.88 -5.69 -2.69
C CYS A 78 -11.67 -4.64 -1.91
N ALA A 79 -11.48 -3.37 -2.26
CA ALA A 79 -12.17 -2.25 -1.63
C ALA A 79 -13.44 -1.81 -2.38
N SER A 80 -13.72 -2.34 -3.56
CA SER A 80 -14.86 -1.98 -4.39
C SER A 80 -15.24 -3.12 -5.35
N ILE A 81 -16.45 -3.04 -5.92
CA ILE A 81 -16.88 -3.99 -6.97
C ILE A 81 -16.02 -3.86 -8.24
N TYR A 82 -15.43 -2.71 -8.50
CA TYR A 82 -14.55 -2.49 -9.66
C TYR A 82 -13.23 -3.24 -9.51
N GLU A 83 -12.66 -3.28 -8.31
CA GLU A 83 -11.49 -4.11 -7.99
C GLU A 83 -11.87 -5.60 -8.01
N LEU A 84 -13.03 -5.96 -7.45
CA LEU A 84 -13.56 -7.31 -7.45
C LEU A 84 -13.72 -7.85 -8.88
N ASP A 85 -14.35 -7.09 -9.77
CA ASP A 85 -14.52 -7.48 -11.18
C ASP A 85 -13.18 -7.68 -11.89
N ARG A 86 -12.19 -6.85 -11.56
CA ARG A 86 -10.85 -6.95 -12.13
C ARG A 86 -10.14 -8.24 -11.70
N VAL A 87 -10.25 -8.60 -10.41
CA VAL A 87 -9.67 -9.84 -9.89
C VAL A 87 -10.39 -11.08 -10.44
N LEU A 88 -11.72 -11.07 -10.45
CA LEU A 88 -12.54 -12.16 -11.05
C LEU A 88 -12.28 -12.30 -12.55
N GLY A 89 -12.08 -11.18 -13.25
CA GLY A 89 -11.71 -11.15 -14.68
C GLY A 89 -10.36 -11.80 -14.98
N CYS A 90 -9.47 -11.90 -14.00
CA CYS A 90 -8.22 -12.66 -14.07
C CYS A 90 -8.40 -14.15 -13.70
N GLY A 91 -9.63 -14.63 -13.48
CA GLY A 91 -9.91 -16.04 -13.20
C GLY A 91 -9.66 -16.47 -11.76
N VAL A 92 -9.52 -15.53 -10.83
CA VAL A 92 -9.35 -15.83 -9.40
C VAL A 92 -10.68 -16.37 -8.82
N ASP A 93 -10.60 -17.45 -8.05
CA ASP A 93 -11.76 -18.01 -7.37
C ASP A 93 -12.29 -17.03 -6.30
N PRO A 94 -13.62 -16.79 -6.23
CA PRO A 94 -14.23 -15.89 -5.25
C PRO A 94 -13.85 -16.18 -3.79
N SER A 95 -13.59 -17.44 -3.42
CA SER A 95 -13.18 -17.83 -2.07
C SER A 95 -11.80 -17.28 -1.66
N ARG A 96 -11.02 -16.75 -2.62
CA ARG A 96 -9.72 -16.10 -2.40
C ARG A 96 -9.85 -14.58 -2.28
N ILE A 97 -11.06 -14.03 -2.20
CA ILE A 97 -11.30 -12.59 -2.20
C ILE A 97 -12.03 -12.18 -0.93
N SER A 98 -11.54 -11.15 -0.25
CA SER A 98 -12.24 -10.43 0.81
C SER A 98 -12.77 -9.07 0.30
N TYR A 99 -13.95 -8.65 0.78
CA TYR A 99 -14.43 -7.30 0.59
C TYR A 99 -14.06 -6.46 1.81
N GLY A 100 -12.85 -5.92 1.82
CA GLY A 100 -12.21 -5.31 3.00
C GLY A 100 -12.58 -3.85 3.26
N ASN A 101 -13.40 -3.21 2.43
CA ASN A 101 -13.88 -1.86 2.69
C ASN A 101 -15.12 -1.87 3.59
N THR A 102 -15.10 -1.11 4.69
CA THR A 102 -16.24 -0.98 5.61
C THR A 102 -17.34 -0.06 5.08
N ILE A 103 -17.12 0.65 3.97
CA ILE A 103 -18.08 1.55 3.32
C ILE A 103 -18.54 0.92 2.02
N LYS A 104 -19.79 0.44 1.97
CA LYS A 104 -20.35 -0.28 0.83
C LYS A 104 -21.79 0.15 0.55
N LYS A 105 -22.14 0.32 -0.71
CA LYS A 105 -23.54 0.48 -1.12
C LYS A 105 -24.27 -0.86 -1.04
N ALA A 106 -25.57 -0.84 -0.77
CA ALA A 106 -26.40 -2.03 -0.68
C ALA A 106 -26.33 -2.90 -1.95
N GLU A 107 -26.46 -2.27 -3.11
CA GLU A 107 -26.35 -2.93 -4.40
C GLU A 107 -24.97 -3.54 -4.65
N HIS A 108 -23.90 -2.96 -4.10
CA HIS A 108 -22.54 -3.50 -4.20
C HIS A 108 -22.33 -4.73 -3.31
N VAL A 109 -22.94 -4.75 -2.11
CA VAL A 109 -22.94 -5.93 -1.25
C VAL A 109 -23.66 -7.09 -1.94
N LYS A 110 -24.87 -6.83 -2.47
CA LYS A 110 -25.65 -7.81 -3.22
C LYS A 110 -24.85 -8.35 -4.41
N TYR A 111 -24.27 -7.47 -5.20
CA TYR A 111 -23.46 -7.84 -6.38
C TYR A 111 -22.29 -8.75 -6.01
N ALA A 112 -21.53 -8.38 -4.98
CA ALA A 112 -20.39 -9.17 -4.51
C ALA A 112 -20.82 -10.56 -4.04
N PHE A 113 -21.94 -10.65 -3.30
CA PHE A 113 -22.51 -11.92 -2.86
C PHE A 113 -22.95 -12.80 -4.03
N GLU A 114 -23.63 -12.23 -5.04
CA GLU A 114 -24.02 -12.95 -6.28
C GLU A 114 -22.80 -13.45 -7.07
N LYS A 115 -21.63 -12.81 -6.90
CA LYS A 115 -20.35 -13.27 -7.46
C LYS A 115 -19.64 -14.33 -6.62
N GLY A 116 -20.18 -14.70 -5.46
CA GLY A 116 -19.64 -15.74 -4.59
C GLY A 116 -18.71 -15.24 -3.49
N ILE A 117 -18.64 -13.94 -3.26
CA ILE A 117 -17.87 -13.39 -2.12
C ILE A 117 -18.64 -13.63 -0.83
N ASP A 118 -17.96 -14.21 0.17
CA ASP A 118 -18.54 -14.57 1.46
C ASP A 118 -17.83 -13.96 2.68
N LEU A 119 -16.75 -13.18 2.49
CA LEU A 119 -15.93 -12.59 3.54
C LEU A 119 -15.96 -11.05 3.46
N TYR A 120 -16.58 -10.40 4.45
CA TYR A 120 -16.84 -8.96 4.46
C TYR A 120 -16.30 -8.27 5.72
N ALA A 121 -15.61 -7.14 5.52
CA ALA A 121 -15.27 -6.20 6.59
C ALA A 121 -16.47 -5.33 6.97
N THR A 122 -16.60 -5.01 8.25
CA THR A 122 -17.53 -3.98 8.73
C THR A 122 -16.94 -3.26 9.95
N ASP A 123 -17.48 -2.09 10.30
CA ASP A 123 -17.16 -1.34 11.51
C ASP A 123 -18.38 -0.55 12.02
N SER A 124 -19.58 -0.88 11.53
CA SER A 124 -20.80 -0.16 11.89
C SER A 124 -22.06 -1.02 11.82
N GLU A 125 -23.03 -0.73 12.68
CA GLU A 125 -24.31 -1.43 12.71
C GLU A 125 -25.09 -1.28 11.40
N ALA A 126 -25.04 -0.10 10.78
CA ALA A 126 -25.74 0.15 9.53
C ALA A 126 -25.21 -0.70 8.37
N ASP A 127 -23.88 -0.82 8.26
CA ASP A 127 -23.25 -1.66 7.25
C ASP A 127 -23.47 -3.15 7.55
N LEU A 128 -23.39 -3.56 8.82
CA LEU A 128 -23.69 -4.94 9.25
C LEU A 128 -25.10 -5.38 8.86
N LYS A 129 -26.11 -4.53 9.11
CA LYS A 129 -27.51 -4.79 8.69
C LYS A 129 -27.66 -4.85 7.18
N ASN A 130 -26.89 -4.02 6.48
CA ASN A 130 -26.85 -4.02 5.02
C ASN A 130 -26.28 -5.37 4.49
N ILE A 131 -25.17 -5.85 5.09
CA ILE A 131 -24.60 -7.15 4.73
C ILE A 131 -25.58 -8.28 5.04
N ALA A 132 -26.19 -8.31 6.23
CA ALA A 132 -27.16 -9.34 6.61
C ALA A 132 -28.33 -9.43 5.62
N LYS A 133 -28.81 -8.29 5.12
CA LYS A 133 -29.91 -8.23 4.16
C LYS A 133 -29.52 -8.69 2.76
N HIS A 134 -28.33 -8.38 2.29
CA HIS A 134 -27.93 -8.53 0.89
C HIS A 134 -26.91 -9.63 0.63
N ALA A 135 -26.26 -10.13 1.69
CA ALA A 135 -25.29 -11.23 1.68
C ALA A 135 -25.53 -12.17 2.88
N PRO A 136 -26.72 -12.80 3.00
CA PRO A 136 -27.09 -13.60 4.16
C PRO A 136 -26.13 -14.80 4.35
N GLY A 137 -25.77 -15.09 5.60
CA GLY A 137 -24.89 -16.21 5.96
C GLY A 137 -23.40 -15.93 5.73
N SER A 138 -23.03 -14.76 5.24
CA SER A 138 -21.63 -14.42 5.00
C SER A 138 -20.81 -14.31 6.29
N LYS A 139 -19.50 -14.50 6.16
CA LYS A 139 -18.49 -14.32 7.20
C LYS A 139 -18.20 -12.84 7.40
N ILE A 140 -18.19 -12.41 8.67
CA ILE A 140 -17.94 -11.03 9.05
C ILE A 140 -16.67 -10.92 9.87
N PHE A 141 -15.82 -9.99 9.49
CA PHE A 141 -14.76 -9.54 10.37
C PHE A 141 -14.92 -8.03 10.66
N VAL A 142 -14.74 -7.69 11.93
CA VAL A 142 -14.92 -6.31 12.38
C VAL A 142 -13.58 -5.61 12.46
N ARG A 143 -13.49 -4.45 11.83
CA ARG A 143 -12.28 -3.62 11.89
C ARG A 143 -12.29 -2.75 13.12
N ILE A 144 -11.23 -2.82 13.91
CA ILE A 144 -11.06 -2.02 15.13
C ILE A 144 -10.11 -0.85 14.93
N LEU A 145 -10.30 0.19 15.75
CA LEU A 145 -9.35 1.29 15.92
C LEU A 145 -8.19 0.82 16.79
N VAL A 146 -6.98 1.10 16.33
CA VAL A 146 -5.74 0.84 17.07
C VAL A 146 -4.93 2.12 17.24
N GLN A 147 -4.06 2.16 18.24
CA GLN A 147 -3.10 3.24 18.48
C GLN A 147 -1.80 2.95 17.71
N GLY A 148 -0.89 3.94 17.66
CA GLY A 148 0.42 3.79 17.02
C GLY A 148 0.46 4.12 15.53
N SER A 149 -0.66 4.52 14.92
CA SER A 149 -0.63 4.96 13.52
C SER A 149 0.15 6.25 13.30
N GLU A 150 0.43 7.01 14.36
CA GLU A 150 1.20 8.26 14.34
C GLU A 150 2.68 8.03 14.00
N THR A 151 3.20 6.81 14.21
CA THR A 151 4.58 6.42 13.88
C THR A 151 4.73 5.99 12.40
N ALA A 152 3.62 5.86 11.68
CA ALA A 152 3.61 5.59 10.25
C ALA A 152 3.88 6.86 9.44
N GLU A 153 4.59 6.75 8.31
CA GLU A 153 4.81 7.90 7.39
C GLU A 153 3.51 8.37 6.73
N TRP A 154 2.55 7.45 6.53
CA TRP A 154 1.20 7.77 6.09
C TRP A 154 0.20 7.29 7.14
N PRO A 155 -0.04 8.09 8.19
CA PRO A 155 -0.90 7.72 9.31
C PRO A 155 -2.36 7.58 8.88
N LEU A 156 -3.08 6.68 9.55
CA LEU A 156 -4.51 6.51 9.32
C LEU A 156 -5.32 7.57 10.07
N SER A 157 -6.33 8.10 9.39
CA SER A 157 -7.38 8.89 10.04
C SER A 157 -8.37 7.98 10.78
N ARG A 158 -9.21 8.57 11.64
CA ARG A 158 -10.31 7.88 12.33
C ARG A 158 -11.50 7.57 11.40
N LYS A 159 -11.28 7.53 10.09
CA LYS A 159 -12.33 7.26 9.09
C LYS A 159 -12.82 5.82 9.17
N PHE A 160 -11.96 4.88 9.54
CA PHE A 160 -12.23 3.44 9.54
C PHE A 160 -11.97 2.84 10.91
N GLY A 161 -12.75 1.81 11.22
CA GLY A 161 -12.65 1.05 12.45
C GLY A 161 -13.54 1.59 13.57
N CYS A 162 -13.92 0.72 14.49
CA CYS A 162 -14.72 1.05 15.67
C CYS A 162 -13.95 0.72 16.97
N HIS A 163 -14.46 1.21 18.09
CA HIS A 163 -13.91 0.89 19.41
C HIS A 163 -14.07 -0.63 19.70
N PRO A 164 -13.13 -1.30 20.40
CA PRO A 164 -13.22 -2.73 20.71
C PRO A 164 -14.55 -3.18 21.32
N ASN A 165 -15.13 -2.43 22.26
CA ASN A 165 -16.43 -2.77 22.86
C ASN A 165 -17.55 -2.78 21.81
N MET A 166 -17.57 -1.78 20.91
CA MET A 166 -18.54 -1.73 19.80
C MET A 166 -18.31 -2.91 18.82
N ALA A 167 -17.06 -3.32 18.61
CA ALA A 167 -16.77 -4.47 17.75
C ALA A 167 -17.29 -5.79 18.35
N ILE A 168 -17.22 -5.95 19.69
CA ILE A 168 -17.85 -7.08 20.41
C ILE A 168 -19.37 -7.06 20.15
N ASP A 169 -20.03 -5.92 20.35
CA ASP A 169 -21.47 -5.77 20.12
C ASP A 169 -21.84 -6.10 18.66
N LEU A 170 -21.04 -5.67 17.68
CA LEU A 170 -21.27 -5.95 16.27
C LEU A 170 -21.10 -7.45 15.95
N LEU A 171 -20.16 -8.15 16.57
CA LEU A 171 -19.97 -9.60 16.38
C LEU A 171 -21.14 -10.39 17.00
N VAL A 172 -21.65 -9.99 18.15
CA VAL A 172 -22.86 -10.58 18.75
C VAL A 172 -24.07 -10.35 17.84
N GLN A 173 -24.26 -9.10 17.38
CA GLN A 173 -25.35 -8.75 16.47
C GLN A 173 -25.24 -9.49 15.11
N ALA A 174 -24.01 -9.74 14.62
CA ALA A 174 -23.80 -10.52 13.40
C ALA A 174 -24.42 -11.93 13.54
N ARG A 175 -24.19 -12.62 14.67
CA ARG A 175 -24.82 -13.92 14.97
C ARG A 175 -26.35 -13.82 14.99
N GLU A 176 -26.89 -12.80 15.65
CA GLU A 176 -28.34 -12.59 15.76
C GLU A 176 -28.99 -12.33 14.39
N LEU A 177 -28.28 -11.70 13.48
CA LEU A 177 -28.71 -11.44 12.10
C LEU A 177 -28.48 -12.62 11.15
N GLY A 178 -27.99 -13.76 11.63
CA GLY A 178 -27.74 -14.96 10.82
C GLY A 178 -26.48 -14.89 9.96
N LEU A 179 -25.56 -13.97 10.29
CA LEU A 179 -24.22 -13.90 9.72
C LEU A 179 -23.27 -14.76 10.56
N VAL A 180 -22.05 -15.00 10.05
CA VAL A 180 -21.01 -15.75 10.75
C VAL A 180 -20.00 -14.77 11.35
N PRO A 181 -19.97 -14.54 12.68
CA PRO A 181 -18.90 -13.81 13.34
C PRO A 181 -17.60 -14.54 13.14
N TYR A 182 -16.73 -14.06 12.24
CA TYR A 182 -15.58 -14.83 11.78
C TYR A 182 -14.27 -14.33 12.38
N GLY A 183 -14.08 -13.02 12.49
CA GLY A 183 -12.82 -12.49 12.99
C GLY A 183 -12.79 -11.00 13.26
N ILE A 184 -11.58 -10.55 13.50
CA ILE A 184 -11.26 -9.14 13.80
C ILE A 184 -10.13 -8.70 12.89
N SER A 185 -10.19 -7.46 12.41
CA SER A 185 -9.11 -6.83 11.66
C SER A 185 -8.69 -5.50 12.26
N PHE A 186 -7.45 -5.13 11.98
CA PHE A 186 -6.93 -3.81 12.27
C PHE A 186 -5.91 -3.38 11.22
N HIS A 187 -5.45 -2.14 11.27
CA HIS A 187 -4.39 -1.64 10.41
C HIS A 187 -3.59 -0.59 11.16
N VAL A 188 -2.27 -0.77 11.24
CA VAL A 188 -1.36 0.05 12.05
C VAL A 188 -0.85 1.34 11.38
N GLY A 189 -1.34 1.67 10.19
CA GLY A 189 -0.85 2.78 9.38
C GLY A 189 0.03 2.31 8.22
N SER A 190 0.04 3.07 7.12
CA SER A 190 0.83 2.72 5.94
C SER A 190 2.27 3.20 6.10
N GLN A 191 3.25 2.42 5.66
CA GLN A 191 4.68 2.66 5.87
C GLN A 191 4.99 2.74 7.38
N GLN A 192 4.58 1.73 8.14
CA GLN A 192 4.78 1.64 9.58
C GLN A 192 6.22 1.22 9.89
N LYS A 193 6.95 2.08 10.60
CA LYS A 193 8.35 1.81 10.97
C LYS A 193 8.49 1.18 12.36
N ASP A 194 7.51 1.40 13.22
CA ASP A 194 7.48 0.87 14.57
C ASP A 194 6.87 -0.53 14.57
N VAL A 195 7.71 -1.52 14.83
CA VAL A 195 7.28 -2.93 14.90
C VAL A 195 6.31 -3.16 16.07
N ALA A 196 6.48 -2.41 17.17
CA ALA A 196 5.61 -2.53 18.37
C ALA A 196 4.16 -2.07 18.12
N ALA A 197 3.88 -1.40 16.98
CA ALA A 197 2.51 -1.01 16.63
C ALA A 197 1.56 -2.22 16.48
N TRP A 198 2.08 -3.42 16.19
CA TRP A 198 1.28 -4.65 16.13
C TRP A 198 0.99 -5.25 17.51
N ASP A 199 1.87 -5.05 18.52
CA ASP A 199 1.71 -5.59 19.87
C ASP A 199 0.43 -5.06 20.56
N ASP A 200 0.26 -3.73 20.63
CA ASP A 200 -0.95 -3.11 21.21
C ASP A 200 -2.24 -3.58 20.51
N ALA A 201 -2.17 -3.72 19.19
CA ALA A 201 -3.30 -4.20 18.40
C ALA A 201 -3.64 -5.66 18.70
N LEU A 202 -2.64 -6.54 18.75
CA LEU A 202 -2.81 -7.96 19.04
C LEU A 202 -3.31 -8.20 20.46
N SER A 203 -2.81 -7.46 21.45
CA SER A 203 -3.29 -7.53 22.84
C SER A 203 -4.79 -7.23 22.95
N LYS A 204 -5.29 -6.23 22.20
CA LYS A 204 -6.72 -5.91 22.12
C LYS A 204 -7.51 -7.03 21.45
N VAL A 205 -6.98 -7.57 20.35
CA VAL A 205 -7.61 -8.68 19.62
C VAL A 205 -7.71 -9.91 20.52
N LYS A 206 -6.64 -10.27 21.24
CA LYS A 206 -6.63 -11.39 22.20
C LYS A 206 -7.71 -11.24 23.27
N TYR A 207 -7.80 -10.06 23.89
CA TYR A 207 -8.86 -9.76 24.84
C TYR A 207 -10.26 -10.01 24.24
N MET A 208 -10.51 -9.54 23.02
CA MET A 208 -11.81 -9.71 22.36
C MET A 208 -12.09 -11.17 21.99
N PHE A 209 -11.09 -11.95 21.57
CA PHE A 209 -11.23 -13.39 21.30
C PHE A 209 -11.61 -14.14 22.57
N ASP A 210 -10.95 -13.85 23.68
CA ASP A 210 -11.27 -14.47 24.97
C ASP A 210 -12.66 -14.08 25.46
N TRP A 211 -13.04 -12.79 25.35
CA TRP A 211 -14.38 -12.32 25.70
C TRP A 211 -15.45 -13.05 24.87
N MET A 212 -15.31 -13.06 23.54
CA MET A 212 -16.28 -13.71 22.65
C MET A 212 -16.43 -15.21 22.97
N LYS A 213 -15.33 -15.90 23.26
CA LYS A 213 -15.34 -17.32 23.64
C LYS A 213 -16.01 -17.53 25.00
N ASN A 214 -15.65 -16.78 26.00
CA ASN A 214 -16.03 -17.04 27.39
C ASN A 214 -17.41 -16.49 27.76
N GLU A 215 -17.74 -15.28 27.32
CA GLU A 215 -18.98 -14.60 27.67
C GLU A 215 -20.10 -14.84 26.65
N GLU A 216 -19.77 -14.93 25.38
CA GLU A 216 -20.75 -15.05 24.30
C GLU A 216 -20.85 -16.47 23.69
N GLY A 217 -19.90 -17.35 24.04
CA GLY A 217 -19.83 -18.71 23.44
C GLY A 217 -19.54 -18.69 21.94
N ILE A 218 -18.95 -17.62 21.42
CA ILE A 218 -18.59 -17.45 20.00
C ILE A 218 -17.07 -17.66 19.85
N LYS A 219 -16.67 -18.71 19.13
CA LYS A 219 -15.27 -18.93 18.78
C LYS A 219 -14.95 -18.21 17.47
N LEU A 220 -14.25 -17.07 17.56
CA LEU A 220 -13.69 -16.42 16.39
C LEU A 220 -12.60 -17.26 15.76
N GLN A 221 -12.42 -17.18 14.45
CA GLN A 221 -11.57 -18.07 13.66
C GLN A 221 -10.43 -17.34 12.93
N MET A 222 -10.45 -16.01 12.85
CA MET A 222 -9.53 -15.26 12.00
C MET A 222 -9.07 -13.95 12.65
N ILE A 223 -7.78 -13.67 12.51
CA ILE A 223 -7.17 -12.37 12.78
C ILE A 223 -6.61 -11.82 11.47
N ASN A 224 -7.09 -10.66 11.05
CA ASN A 224 -6.53 -9.94 9.93
C ASN A 224 -5.66 -8.79 10.45
N LEU A 225 -4.36 -8.92 10.31
CA LEU A 225 -3.34 -7.97 10.80
C LEU A 225 -3.23 -6.72 9.92
N GLY A 226 -4.03 -6.65 8.84
CA GLY A 226 -3.99 -5.57 7.88
C GLY A 226 -2.69 -5.49 7.09
N GLY A 227 -2.45 -4.30 6.58
CA GLY A 227 -1.19 -3.93 5.91
C GLY A 227 -0.30 -3.10 6.82
N GLY A 228 0.40 -2.15 6.20
CA GLY A 228 1.30 -1.25 6.92
C GLY A 228 2.77 -1.60 6.76
N PHE A 229 3.09 -2.82 6.34
CA PHE A 229 4.48 -3.23 6.11
C PHE A 229 5.20 -2.28 5.15
N PRO A 230 6.38 -1.79 5.55
CA PRO A 230 7.06 -0.74 4.81
C PRO A 230 7.84 -1.26 3.59
N THR A 231 8.21 -0.32 2.74
CA THR A 231 9.23 -0.49 1.70
C THR A 231 10.34 0.55 1.87
N ASN A 232 11.49 0.34 1.23
CA ASN A 232 12.64 1.23 1.34
C ASN A 232 12.44 2.50 0.50
N TYR A 233 12.25 3.61 1.20
CA TYR A 233 12.37 4.97 0.65
C TYR A 233 13.69 5.59 1.13
N ILE A 234 13.76 6.92 1.24
CA ILE A 234 14.96 7.57 1.78
C ILE A 234 15.20 7.21 3.24
N SER A 235 14.14 7.15 4.03
CA SER A 235 14.25 6.74 5.43
C SER A 235 14.46 5.22 5.53
N GLU A 236 15.44 4.81 6.28
CA GLU A 236 15.69 3.40 6.57
C GLU A 236 14.49 2.77 7.30
N VAL A 237 14.19 1.53 6.94
CA VAL A 237 13.17 0.71 7.58
C VAL A 237 13.79 -0.62 7.98
N ASN A 238 13.22 -1.27 8.99
CA ASN A 238 13.62 -2.61 9.35
C ASN A 238 13.34 -3.59 8.20
N PRO A 239 14.18 -4.62 8.00
CA PRO A 239 13.86 -5.72 7.09
C PRO A 239 12.53 -6.38 7.48
N ILE A 240 11.77 -6.86 6.51
CA ILE A 240 10.48 -7.51 6.75
C ILE A 240 10.57 -8.69 7.72
N LYS A 241 11.74 -9.33 7.77
CA LYS A 241 12.04 -10.40 8.72
C LYS A 241 11.86 -9.98 10.17
N VAL A 242 12.26 -8.76 10.54
CA VAL A 242 12.10 -8.25 11.91
C VAL A 242 10.63 -8.15 12.29
N TYR A 243 9.79 -7.64 11.36
CA TYR A 243 8.33 -7.60 11.58
C TYR A 243 7.74 -9.00 11.72
N ALA A 244 8.21 -9.95 10.90
CA ALA A 244 7.72 -11.32 10.95
C ALA A 244 8.08 -12.03 12.26
N GLU A 245 9.31 -11.87 12.73
CA GLU A 245 9.78 -12.45 13.99
C GLU A 245 8.99 -11.92 15.18
N GLU A 246 8.82 -10.60 15.28
CA GLU A 246 8.08 -9.98 16.38
C GLU A 246 6.58 -10.32 16.35
N ILE A 247 5.93 -10.19 15.20
CA ILE A 247 4.50 -10.52 15.07
C ILE A 247 4.26 -12.01 15.39
N THR A 248 5.13 -12.91 14.91
CA THR A 248 5.02 -14.34 15.19
C THR A 248 5.21 -14.61 16.68
N SER A 249 6.16 -13.92 17.33
CA SER A 249 6.35 -14.04 18.79
C SER A 249 5.08 -13.67 19.56
N TYR A 250 4.47 -12.50 19.26
CA TYR A 250 3.22 -12.10 19.93
C TYR A 250 2.09 -13.12 19.72
N LEU A 251 1.94 -13.64 18.49
CA LEU A 251 0.90 -14.64 18.20
C LEU A 251 1.14 -15.96 18.93
N THR A 252 2.38 -16.44 19.02
CA THR A 252 2.72 -17.70 19.71
C THR A 252 2.69 -17.58 21.22
N ASP A 253 2.90 -16.39 21.78
CA ASP A 253 2.72 -16.12 23.20
C ASP A 253 1.23 -16.12 23.61
N ASP A 254 0.35 -15.68 22.72
CA ASP A 254 -1.09 -15.54 22.96
C ASP A 254 -1.90 -16.81 22.62
N TYR A 255 -1.44 -17.61 21.66
CA TYR A 255 -2.17 -18.79 21.16
C TYR A 255 -1.28 -20.03 21.09
N ASN A 256 -1.79 -21.14 21.60
CA ASN A 256 -1.19 -22.45 21.37
C ASN A 256 -1.44 -22.90 19.92
N ASP A 257 -0.63 -23.83 19.41
CA ASP A 257 -0.73 -24.32 18.03
C ASP A 257 -2.14 -24.80 17.64
N ASP A 258 -2.82 -25.52 18.55
CA ASP A 258 -4.18 -26.04 18.33
C ASP A 258 -5.29 -24.96 18.40
N GLU A 259 -4.97 -23.79 18.94
CA GLU A 259 -5.91 -22.65 19.09
C GLU A 259 -5.58 -21.47 18.17
N MET A 260 -4.47 -21.54 17.44
CA MET A 260 -4.03 -20.48 16.52
C MET A 260 -5.13 -20.19 15.49
N PRO A 261 -5.65 -18.96 15.43
CA PRO A 261 -6.62 -18.62 14.41
C PRO A 261 -5.98 -18.52 13.02
N GLU A 262 -6.81 -18.48 11.99
CA GLU A 262 -6.34 -18.11 10.64
C GLU A 262 -5.75 -16.71 10.66
N ILE A 263 -4.53 -16.54 10.18
CA ILE A 263 -3.87 -15.24 10.08
C ILE A 263 -3.96 -14.73 8.65
N ILE A 264 -4.44 -13.50 8.50
CA ILE A 264 -4.47 -12.78 7.22
C ILE A 264 -3.55 -11.57 7.30
N LEU A 265 -2.76 -11.35 6.26
CA LEU A 265 -1.99 -10.13 6.02
C LEU A 265 -2.51 -9.45 4.76
N GLU A 266 -2.57 -8.11 4.77
CA GLU A 266 -2.99 -7.31 3.62
C GLU A 266 -1.82 -6.47 3.06
N PRO A 267 -0.72 -7.09 2.59
CA PRO A 267 0.39 -6.33 2.04
C PRO A 267 -0.01 -5.68 0.71
N GLY A 268 0.33 -4.42 0.57
CA GLY A 268 0.20 -3.67 -0.67
C GLY A 268 1.55 -3.06 -1.02
N ARG A 269 1.90 -1.95 -0.37
CA ARG A 269 3.15 -1.22 -0.55
C ARG A 269 4.40 -2.11 -0.48
N SER A 270 4.49 -2.96 0.52
CA SER A 270 5.66 -3.84 0.71
C SER A 270 5.87 -4.84 -0.42
N LEU A 271 4.81 -5.26 -1.13
CA LEU A 271 4.94 -6.14 -2.28
C LEU A 271 5.35 -5.41 -3.56
N VAL A 272 4.71 -4.26 -3.84
CA VAL A 272 4.85 -3.64 -5.16
C VAL A 272 5.70 -2.36 -5.15
N GLY A 273 5.89 -1.69 -4.01
CA GLY A 273 6.59 -0.41 -3.94
C GLY A 273 7.98 -0.44 -4.57
N GLY A 274 8.82 -1.41 -4.19
CA GLY A 274 10.18 -1.56 -4.68
C GLY A 274 10.30 -2.07 -6.13
N SER A 275 9.18 -2.36 -6.80
CA SER A 275 9.20 -2.84 -8.19
C SER A 275 9.12 -1.72 -9.23
N GLY A 276 8.81 -0.49 -8.83
CA GLY A 276 8.57 0.61 -9.75
C GLY A 276 9.65 1.67 -9.79
N VAL A 277 9.89 2.21 -10.98
CA VAL A 277 10.71 3.41 -11.24
C VAL A 277 9.93 4.32 -12.18
N LEU A 278 9.57 5.50 -11.70
CA LEU A 278 8.94 6.55 -12.52
C LEU A 278 10.05 7.37 -13.18
N VAL A 279 9.95 7.56 -14.48
CA VAL A 279 10.92 8.31 -15.28
C VAL A 279 10.30 9.60 -15.77
N SER A 280 10.99 10.70 -15.57
CA SER A 280 10.58 12.04 -15.96
C SER A 280 11.72 12.84 -16.55
N ASP A 281 11.40 13.90 -17.29
CA ASP A 281 12.35 14.88 -17.79
C ASP A 281 12.35 16.15 -16.93
N VAL A 282 13.50 16.77 -16.83
CA VAL A 282 13.62 18.15 -16.35
C VAL A 282 13.09 19.10 -17.42
N VAL A 283 11.99 19.78 -17.14
CA VAL A 283 11.34 20.70 -18.08
C VAL A 283 11.86 22.14 -17.93
N LEU A 284 12.13 22.53 -16.69
CA LEU A 284 12.58 23.88 -16.37
C LEU A 284 13.44 23.88 -15.11
N ILE A 285 14.47 24.72 -15.10
CA ILE A 285 15.24 25.05 -13.89
C ILE A 285 15.21 26.55 -13.70
N SER A 286 14.82 27.00 -12.53
CA SER A 286 14.78 28.45 -12.20
C SER A 286 15.22 28.74 -10.79
N ARG A 287 15.39 30.01 -10.48
CA ARG A 287 15.55 30.56 -9.13
C ARG A 287 14.48 31.62 -8.90
N LYS A 288 14.10 31.89 -7.66
CA LYS A 288 13.07 32.89 -7.35
C LYS A 288 13.67 34.30 -7.21
N SER A 289 14.98 34.40 -7.00
CA SER A 289 15.74 35.65 -7.07
C SER A 289 17.19 35.39 -7.51
N ASP A 290 17.91 36.42 -7.91
CA ASP A 290 19.32 36.34 -8.32
C ASP A 290 20.26 35.94 -7.14
N THR A 291 19.79 36.10 -5.92
CA THR A 291 20.53 35.75 -4.71
C THR A 291 20.17 34.42 -4.10
N ASP A 292 19.12 33.77 -4.61
CA ASP A 292 18.71 32.44 -4.13
C ASP A 292 19.75 31.38 -4.50
N LEU A 293 20.13 30.59 -3.51
CA LEU A 293 20.97 29.40 -3.71
C LEU A 293 20.14 28.19 -4.11
N THR A 294 18.87 28.12 -3.69
CA THR A 294 17.95 27.02 -3.99
C THR A 294 17.44 27.13 -5.43
N ARG A 295 17.56 26.04 -6.18
CA ARG A 295 17.02 25.92 -7.53
C ARG A 295 15.64 25.25 -7.49
N TRP A 296 14.75 25.72 -8.32
CA TRP A 296 13.47 25.09 -8.60
C TRP A 296 13.62 24.23 -9.84
N VAL A 297 13.46 22.92 -9.69
CA VAL A 297 13.54 21.93 -10.76
C VAL A 297 12.13 21.43 -11.04
N TYR A 298 11.61 21.75 -12.21
CA TYR A 298 10.28 21.35 -12.67
C TYR A 298 10.43 20.12 -13.56
N THR A 299 9.66 19.09 -13.28
CA THR A 299 9.61 17.86 -14.05
C THR A 299 8.28 17.76 -14.82
N ASP A 300 8.22 16.93 -15.85
CA ASP A 300 6.99 16.65 -16.61
C ASP A 300 6.03 15.71 -15.88
N VAL A 301 6.34 15.31 -14.65
CA VAL A 301 5.46 14.59 -13.74
C VAL A 301 5.42 15.31 -12.39
N GLY A 302 4.29 15.24 -11.71
CA GLY A 302 4.11 15.88 -10.42
C GLY A 302 3.13 15.13 -9.53
N LEU A 303 2.66 15.84 -8.53
CA LEU A 303 1.73 15.35 -7.53
C LEU A 303 0.46 14.74 -8.17
N PHE A 304 -0.05 15.36 -9.23
CA PHE A 304 -1.32 14.95 -9.85
C PHE A 304 -1.21 13.78 -10.81
N GLN A 305 -0.01 13.48 -11.37
CA GLN A 305 0.18 12.43 -12.38
C GLN A 305 0.85 11.16 -11.83
N GLY A 306 1.02 11.04 -10.52
CA GLY A 306 1.58 9.80 -9.96
C GLY A 306 2.35 9.96 -8.66
N LEU A 307 2.66 11.18 -8.24
CA LEU A 307 3.43 11.44 -7.02
C LEU A 307 2.56 12.01 -5.88
N ILE A 308 1.27 11.64 -5.84
CA ILE A 308 0.31 12.17 -4.86
C ILE A 308 0.76 11.92 -3.40
N GLU A 309 1.48 10.85 -3.14
CA GLU A 309 1.96 10.54 -1.78
C GLU A 309 3.11 11.47 -1.31
N THR A 310 3.59 12.37 -2.19
CA THR A 310 4.48 13.47 -1.78
C THR A 310 3.72 14.63 -1.13
N LEU A 311 2.40 14.61 -1.13
CA LEU A 311 1.59 15.64 -0.47
C LEU A 311 1.99 15.79 1.00
N GLY A 312 2.34 17.02 1.40
CA GLY A 312 2.89 17.31 2.71
C GLY A 312 4.23 16.62 2.98
N GLU A 313 4.94 16.25 1.91
CA GLU A 313 6.22 15.54 1.95
C GLU A 313 6.18 14.22 2.74
N ALA A 314 5.02 13.55 2.75
CA ALA A 314 4.80 12.35 3.55
C ALA A 314 5.71 11.20 3.11
N ILE A 315 5.62 10.78 1.85
CA ILE A 315 6.53 9.78 1.28
C ILE A 315 7.68 10.49 0.55
N LYS A 316 8.90 10.18 0.96
CA LYS A 316 10.12 10.75 0.37
C LYS A 316 10.78 9.73 -0.56
N TYR A 317 10.43 9.82 -1.85
CA TYR A 317 10.99 8.94 -2.87
C TYR A 317 12.50 9.21 -3.06
N PRO A 318 13.34 8.17 -3.21
CA PRO A 318 14.71 8.37 -3.67
C PRO A 318 14.72 8.90 -5.10
N VAL A 319 15.42 10.00 -5.32
CA VAL A 319 15.51 10.68 -6.62
C VAL A 319 16.92 10.53 -7.15
N TYR A 320 17.04 10.00 -8.37
CA TYR A 320 18.32 9.76 -9.02
C TYR A 320 18.38 10.41 -10.41
N THR A 321 19.53 10.88 -10.80
CA THR A 321 19.86 11.27 -12.18
C THR A 321 21.24 10.75 -12.55
N PRO A 322 21.48 10.33 -13.82
CA PRO A 322 22.82 9.89 -14.25
C PRO A 322 23.95 10.90 -14.02
N LYS A 323 23.60 12.19 -13.96
CA LYS A 323 24.58 13.25 -13.62
C LYS A 323 25.18 13.08 -12.23
N MET A 324 24.54 12.36 -11.31
CA MET A 324 25.10 12.05 -9.98
C MET A 324 26.36 11.19 -10.03
N GLU A 325 26.56 10.42 -11.08
CA GLU A 325 27.76 9.58 -11.23
C GLU A 325 29.04 10.38 -11.60
N THR A 326 28.87 11.54 -12.19
CA THR A 326 29.97 12.35 -12.72
C THR A 326 30.10 13.72 -12.08
N SER A 327 29.07 14.16 -11.37
CA SER A 327 29.05 15.48 -10.71
C SER A 327 30.04 15.56 -9.56
N THR A 328 30.63 16.73 -9.41
CA THR A 328 31.55 17.07 -8.30
C THR A 328 30.92 18.02 -7.30
N SER A 329 29.73 18.54 -7.59
CA SER A 329 29.01 19.50 -6.74
C SER A 329 27.49 19.29 -6.79
N GLU A 330 26.85 19.54 -5.66
CA GLU A 330 25.40 19.43 -5.48
C GLU A 330 24.84 20.71 -4.87
N GLY A 331 23.63 21.05 -5.24
CA GLY A 331 22.90 22.18 -4.68
C GLY A 331 21.48 21.79 -4.27
N THR A 332 20.97 22.51 -3.28
CA THR A 332 19.59 22.33 -2.79
C THR A 332 18.59 22.63 -3.91
N VAL A 333 17.58 21.80 -4.02
CA VAL A 333 16.50 21.94 -5.00
C VAL A 333 15.13 21.84 -4.35
N VAL A 334 14.16 22.55 -4.93
CA VAL A 334 12.72 22.29 -4.80
C VAL A 334 12.29 21.50 -6.01
N LEU A 335 11.57 20.41 -5.81
CA LEU A 335 11.04 19.56 -6.89
C LEU A 335 9.56 19.85 -7.09
N ALA A 336 9.19 20.29 -8.29
CA ALA A 336 7.82 20.68 -8.63
C ALA A 336 7.35 20.02 -9.92
N GLY A 337 6.04 19.82 -10.03
CA GLY A 337 5.40 19.23 -11.20
C GLY A 337 5.02 20.27 -12.27
N PRO A 338 4.41 19.82 -13.38
CA PRO A 338 4.18 20.63 -14.57
C PRO A 338 2.85 21.38 -14.55
N THR A 339 1.96 21.13 -13.59
CA THR A 339 0.62 21.69 -13.62
C THR A 339 0.57 23.16 -13.19
N CYS A 340 -0.51 23.85 -13.54
CA CYS A 340 -0.73 25.24 -13.14
C CYS A 340 -1.23 25.38 -11.69
N ASP A 341 -1.31 24.29 -10.94
CA ASP A 341 -1.70 24.32 -9.53
C ASP A 341 -0.49 24.58 -8.63
N SER A 342 -0.62 25.53 -7.71
CA SER A 342 0.45 25.86 -6.76
C SER A 342 0.76 24.73 -5.75
N THR A 343 -0.14 23.76 -5.60
CA THR A 343 0.06 22.58 -4.74
C THR A 343 0.99 21.54 -5.39
N ASP A 344 1.27 21.66 -6.71
CA ASP A 344 2.09 20.70 -7.46
C ASP A 344 3.58 20.86 -7.14
N ILE A 345 3.89 20.74 -5.86
CA ILE A 345 5.25 20.76 -5.31
C ILE A 345 5.43 19.46 -4.54
N MET A 346 6.39 18.64 -4.96
CA MET A 346 6.67 17.37 -4.31
C MET A 346 7.54 17.58 -3.05
N TYR A 347 8.61 18.37 -3.19
CA TYR A 347 9.55 18.57 -2.09
C TYR A 347 10.11 20.00 -2.09
N GLU A 348 9.82 20.74 -1.03
CA GLU A 348 10.34 22.09 -0.77
C GLU A 348 11.19 22.11 0.49
N GLU A 349 10.71 21.45 1.57
CA GLU A 349 11.36 21.47 2.89
C GLU A 349 12.27 20.26 3.14
N ALA A 350 12.11 19.17 2.38
CA ALA A 350 12.84 17.92 2.58
C ALA A 350 14.35 18.01 2.31
N GLY A 351 14.82 19.10 1.69
CA GLY A 351 16.24 19.37 1.49
C GLY A 351 16.90 18.44 0.47
N TYR A 352 16.22 18.12 -0.62
CA TYR A 352 16.79 17.38 -1.74
C TYR A 352 17.96 18.14 -2.36
N GLN A 353 18.98 17.39 -2.76
CA GLN A 353 20.14 17.94 -3.45
C GLN A 353 20.33 17.21 -4.78
N LEU A 354 20.56 17.98 -5.85
CA LEU A 354 20.85 17.48 -7.18
C LEU A 354 22.11 18.14 -7.74
N PRO A 355 22.81 17.46 -8.68
CA PRO A 355 23.98 18.01 -9.32
C PRO A 355 23.80 19.43 -9.82
N GLU A 356 24.79 20.28 -9.61
CA GLU A 356 24.75 21.66 -10.14
C GLU A 356 24.74 21.67 -11.68
N GLU A 357 25.29 20.63 -12.30
CA GLU A 357 25.33 20.43 -13.75
C GLU A 357 24.03 19.90 -14.35
N LEU A 358 22.95 19.78 -13.53
CA LEU A 358 21.64 19.36 -14.04
C LEU A 358 21.09 20.39 -15.04
N GLU A 359 20.60 19.91 -16.16
CA GLU A 359 20.12 20.71 -17.30
C GLU A 359 18.69 20.32 -17.70
N ILE A 360 18.03 21.21 -18.44
CA ILE A 360 16.73 20.91 -19.08
C ILE A 360 16.93 19.77 -20.07
N GLY A 361 16.03 18.76 -20.01
CA GLY A 361 16.08 17.55 -20.80
C GLY A 361 16.84 16.39 -20.11
N ASP A 362 17.45 16.62 -18.96
CA ASP A 362 18.02 15.53 -18.16
C ASP A 362 16.93 14.64 -17.58
N LYS A 363 17.21 13.33 -17.48
CA LYS A 363 16.30 12.36 -16.88
C LYS A 363 16.37 12.37 -15.36
N ILE A 364 15.21 12.33 -14.74
CA ILE A 364 15.02 12.10 -13.30
C ILE A 364 14.31 10.76 -13.12
N TYR A 365 14.88 9.91 -12.30
CA TYR A 365 14.34 8.59 -11.93
C TYR A 365 13.85 8.66 -10.47
N TRP A 366 12.55 8.49 -10.29
CA TRP A 366 11.90 8.38 -8.99
C TRP A 366 11.84 6.90 -8.62
N LEU A 367 12.67 6.49 -7.66
CA LEU A 367 12.82 5.09 -7.31
C LEU A 367 11.74 4.63 -6.34
N THR A 368 11.46 3.33 -6.32
CA THR A 368 10.49 2.72 -5.39
C THR A 368 9.05 3.25 -5.58
N THR A 369 8.66 3.54 -6.82
CA THR A 369 7.36 4.13 -7.16
C THR A 369 6.32 3.11 -7.64
N GLY A 370 6.47 1.81 -7.29
CA GLY A 370 5.53 0.75 -7.74
C GLY A 370 4.17 0.75 -7.04
N ALA A 371 4.03 1.45 -5.90
CA ALA A 371 2.80 1.53 -5.13
C ALA A 371 2.18 2.92 -5.16
N TYR A 372 0.85 2.99 -5.29
CA TYR A 372 0.07 4.24 -5.20
C TYR A 372 0.50 5.35 -6.16
N THR A 373 1.00 4.97 -7.33
CA THR A 373 1.44 5.88 -8.39
C THR A 373 0.33 6.04 -9.42
N ASN A 374 0.27 5.16 -10.42
CA ASN A 374 -0.75 5.21 -11.47
C ASN A 374 -2.19 4.96 -10.97
N SER A 375 -2.34 4.27 -9.83
CA SER A 375 -3.65 3.98 -9.22
C SER A 375 -4.22 5.12 -8.37
N TYR A 376 -3.42 6.13 -8.10
CA TYR A 376 -3.77 7.24 -7.20
C TYR A 376 -3.43 8.59 -7.86
N SER A 377 -3.83 8.75 -9.11
CA SER A 377 -3.58 9.94 -9.92
C SER A 377 -4.88 10.64 -10.28
N SER A 378 -4.79 11.93 -10.61
CA SER A 378 -5.89 12.69 -11.21
C SER A 378 -6.16 12.21 -12.63
N VAL A 379 -7.40 12.42 -13.09
CA VAL A 379 -7.78 12.16 -14.48
C VAL A 379 -7.81 13.48 -15.23
N GLU A 380 -6.94 13.60 -16.24
CA GLU A 380 -6.92 14.73 -17.21
C GLU A 380 -6.82 16.15 -16.59
N PHE A 381 -6.25 16.27 -15.38
CA PHE A 381 -6.03 17.59 -14.78
C PHE A 381 -5.07 18.42 -15.65
N ASN A 382 -5.43 19.66 -15.98
CA ASN A 382 -4.80 20.51 -16.99
C ASN A 382 -4.64 19.86 -18.40
N GLY A 383 -5.40 18.82 -18.71
CA GLY A 383 -5.34 18.11 -19.98
C GLY A 383 -4.18 17.10 -20.09
N PHE A 384 -3.42 16.86 -19.02
CA PHE A 384 -2.38 15.82 -19.00
C PHE A 384 -2.98 14.42 -19.11
N PRO A 385 -2.43 13.55 -19.98
CA PRO A 385 -2.90 12.17 -20.08
C PRO A 385 -2.59 11.37 -18.82
N PRO A 386 -3.28 10.24 -18.60
CA PRO A 386 -2.89 9.27 -17.59
C PRO A 386 -1.44 8.82 -17.79
N LEU A 387 -0.75 8.55 -16.67
CA LEU A 387 0.62 8.06 -16.68
C LEU A 387 0.73 6.71 -17.44
N GLU A 388 1.60 6.64 -18.43
CA GLU A 388 1.94 5.38 -19.11
C GLU A 388 2.65 4.43 -18.14
N VAL A 389 2.31 3.14 -18.20
CA VAL A 389 2.97 2.11 -17.39
C VAL A 389 3.53 1.02 -18.29
N VAL A 390 4.80 0.70 -18.09
CA VAL A 390 5.52 -0.36 -18.80
C VAL A 390 5.86 -1.47 -17.81
N TYR A 391 5.39 -2.68 -18.10
CA TYR A 391 5.71 -3.87 -17.31
C TYR A 391 6.86 -4.62 -17.95
N ILE A 392 7.83 -5.02 -17.13
CA ILE A 392 9.01 -5.79 -17.55
C ILE A 392 9.16 -7.02 -16.65
N ASP A 393 9.76 -8.08 -17.23
CA ASP A 393 10.05 -9.38 -16.57
C ASP A 393 11.51 -9.48 -16.12
#